data_28b2d68f15aab5e64af02932ec462ecf
#
_entry.id   28b2d68f15aab5e64af02932ec462ecf
#
_cell.length_a   1.000
_cell.length_b   1.000
_cell.length_c   1.000
_cell.angle_alpha   90.00
_cell.angle_beta   90.00
_cell.angle_gamma   90.00
#
_symmetry.space_group_name_H-M   'P 1'
#
loop_
_entity.id
_entity.type
_entity.pdbx_description
1 polymer ?
#
loop_
_entity_poly.entity_id
_entity_poly.type
_entity_poly.pdbx_seq_one_letter_code
_entity_poly.pdbx_strand_id
1 'polypeptide(L)'
;MLASLFSKPQSSLSVQAKRLVAMRFLIYTGFQTSYFIGVIGTLTYADDASVVATSLAVLFMNVFVILGSFAGGAAFDAWGPRRRFLLSIVGALATGAAILAFGSATGIVLLGAVLLGFVMGFAQPIATSYPAYLTDDPLELKDINSAIAMFSNVSIIVGPTLGGFVAAAASSRAVFVLMMIFTALALIAGWGFRQSAGQAATHEGKPAIGDITSDKASQSPDPNTSSRVTFATSIKTVFTNSVLALLFCIIFLSNFGYGAFDPLESFFYRDVLHVGVEWMGWLSSASGAGAVLGAVLALRLPPHLVNFKTLLVALMSVGLGSLLYVGTPYVGVALVGQIALGVAWGVVNPLHNTIVQTTAPLEQLGRVNSVMGFGNMFAGVAPLAIAPWLAATFGVQQTLVGAGMVVTAVPAALLLFGRRHFDRAARR
;
A
#
# COMPACT_ATOMS: atom_id res chain seq x y z
N MET A 1 -11.00 -16.02 -24.03
CA MET A 1 -10.33 -16.20 -22.75
C MET A 1 -10.01 -14.90 -22.05
N LEU A 2 -9.52 -13.83 -22.70
CA LEU A 2 -9.46 -12.48 -22.09
C LEU A 2 -10.85 -11.89 -21.79
N ALA A 3 -11.86 -12.21 -22.61
CA ALA A 3 -13.25 -11.76 -22.39
C ALA A 3 -13.91 -12.37 -21.15
N SER A 4 -13.45 -13.52 -20.66
CA SER A 4 -13.98 -14.14 -19.42
C SER A 4 -13.38 -13.55 -18.16
N LEU A 5 -12.22 -12.86 -18.25
CA LEU A 5 -11.65 -12.08 -17.14
C LEU A 5 -12.43 -10.77 -16.90
N PHE A 6 -13.18 -10.32 -17.90
CA PHE A 6 -14.12 -9.20 -17.83
C PHE A 6 -15.56 -9.70 -17.87
N SER A 7 -15.84 -10.92 -17.36
CA SER A 7 -17.22 -11.34 -17.13
C SER A 7 -17.92 -10.21 -16.37
N LYS A 8 -19.05 -9.75 -16.94
CA LYS A 8 -19.89 -8.70 -16.31
C LYS A 8 -19.98 -9.01 -14.81
N PRO A 9 -19.76 -8.02 -13.93
CA PRO A 9 -20.04 -8.20 -12.52
C PRO A 9 -21.42 -8.82 -12.39
N GLN A 10 -21.54 -9.89 -11.62
CA GLN A 10 -22.79 -10.66 -11.47
C GLN A 10 -23.92 -9.81 -10.89
N SER A 11 -23.55 -8.70 -10.21
CA SER A 11 -24.45 -7.63 -9.80
C SER A 11 -24.04 -6.31 -10.45
N SER A 12 -24.99 -5.50 -10.91
CA SER A 12 -24.70 -4.13 -11.30
C SER A 12 -24.51 -3.30 -10.02
N LEU A 13 -23.30 -2.86 -9.75
CA LEU A 13 -23.01 -1.95 -8.63
C LEU A 13 -24.06 -0.83 -8.56
N SER A 14 -24.62 -0.60 -7.39
CA SER A 14 -25.52 0.52 -7.14
C SER A 14 -24.86 1.87 -7.45
N VAL A 15 -25.66 2.88 -7.70
CA VAL A 15 -25.15 4.24 -7.99
C VAL A 15 -24.27 4.75 -6.85
N GLN A 16 -24.63 4.43 -5.60
CA GLN A 16 -23.88 4.84 -4.41
C GLN A 16 -22.53 4.11 -4.34
N ALA A 17 -22.51 2.81 -4.63
CA ALA A 17 -21.29 2.02 -4.71
C ALA A 17 -20.33 2.55 -5.79
N LYS A 18 -20.83 2.86 -6.98
CA LYS A 18 -20.03 3.47 -8.06
C LYS A 18 -19.42 4.80 -7.64
N ARG A 19 -20.18 5.65 -6.95
CA ARG A 19 -19.70 6.95 -6.43
C ARG A 19 -18.60 6.75 -5.37
N LEU A 20 -18.76 5.80 -4.45
CA LEU A 20 -17.75 5.49 -3.44
C LEU A 20 -16.44 5.03 -4.08
N VAL A 21 -16.54 4.08 -5.02
CA VAL A 21 -15.37 3.55 -5.76
C VAL A 21 -14.67 4.66 -6.53
N ALA A 22 -15.43 5.50 -7.25
CA ALA A 22 -14.87 6.64 -8.00
C ALA A 22 -14.19 7.66 -7.08
N MET A 23 -14.84 8.02 -5.96
CA MET A 23 -14.27 8.93 -4.97
C MET A 23 -12.97 8.36 -4.38
N ARG A 24 -12.96 7.07 -4.00
CA ARG A 24 -11.76 6.40 -3.50
C ARG A 24 -10.65 6.39 -4.52
N PHE A 25 -10.95 6.06 -5.78
CA PHE A 25 -9.98 6.06 -6.88
C PHE A 25 -9.33 7.44 -7.07
N LEU A 26 -10.15 8.50 -7.14
CA LEU A 26 -9.66 9.88 -7.32
C LEU A 26 -8.79 10.34 -6.15
N ILE A 27 -9.23 10.12 -4.92
CA ILE A 27 -8.46 10.46 -3.72
C ILE A 27 -7.12 9.72 -3.72
N TYR A 28 -7.14 8.40 -3.98
CA TYR A 28 -5.95 7.59 -3.88
C TYR A 28 -4.97 7.87 -5.03
N THR A 29 -5.47 8.10 -6.25
CA THR A 29 -4.63 8.52 -7.38
C THR A 29 -3.96 9.87 -7.09
N GLY A 30 -4.70 10.86 -6.61
CA GLY A 30 -4.15 12.15 -6.21
C GLY A 30 -3.10 12.03 -5.11
N PHE A 31 -3.34 11.18 -4.11
CA PHE A 31 -2.37 10.90 -3.07
C PHE A 31 -1.09 10.26 -3.61
N GLN A 32 -1.20 9.20 -4.42
CA GLN A 32 -0.04 8.52 -5.00
C GLN A 32 0.80 9.44 -5.89
N THR A 33 0.14 10.31 -6.65
CA THR A 33 0.78 11.35 -7.44
C THR A 33 1.58 12.31 -6.56
N SER A 34 0.95 12.80 -5.48
CA SER A 34 1.53 13.79 -4.58
C SER A 34 2.58 13.22 -3.64
N TYR A 35 2.43 11.96 -3.20
CA TYR A 35 3.40 11.29 -2.35
C TYR A 35 4.77 11.20 -3.02
N PHE A 36 4.80 10.54 -4.17
CA PHE A 36 6.07 10.17 -4.80
C PHE A 36 6.68 11.36 -5.58
N ILE A 37 5.93 11.94 -6.52
CA ILE A 37 6.45 13.02 -7.35
C ILE A 37 6.35 14.38 -6.65
N GLY A 38 5.20 14.64 -6.00
CA GLY A 38 4.95 15.91 -5.33
C GLY A 38 5.88 16.14 -4.15
N VAL A 39 5.79 15.33 -3.09
CA VAL A 39 6.58 15.54 -1.86
C VAL A 39 8.04 15.17 -2.06
N ILE A 40 8.32 13.92 -2.42
CA ILE A 40 9.72 13.45 -2.53
C ILE A 40 10.44 14.18 -3.67
N GLY A 41 9.79 14.29 -4.85
CA GLY A 41 10.37 14.97 -6.00
C GLY A 41 10.61 16.47 -5.75
N THR A 42 9.68 17.17 -5.07
CA THR A 42 9.89 18.59 -4.72
C THR A 42 11.05 18.77 -3.76
N LEU A 43 11.09 17.98 -2.67
CA LEU A 43 12.20 18.07 -1.71
C LEU A 43 13.55 17.78 -2.37
N THR A 44 13.64 16.76 -3.22
CA THR A 44 14.90 16.34 -3.84
C THR A 44 15.36 17.26 -4.96
N TYR A 45 14.45 17.69 -5.86
CA TYR A 45 14.81 18.40 -7.10
C TYR A 45 14.56 19.90 -7.05
N ALA A 46 13.49 20.36 -6.40
CA ALA A 46 13.14 21.78 -6.37
C ALA A 46 13.74 22.50 -5.16
N ASP A 47 13.73 21.86 -3.99
CA ASP A 47 14.18 22.46 -2.73
C ASP A 47 15.62 22.05 -2.37
N ASP A 48 16.24 21.15 -3.15
CA ASP A 48 17.58 20.56 -2.90
C ASP A 48 17.77 20.11 -1.45
N ALA A 49 16.71 19.54 -0.88
CA ALA A 49 16.72 19.09 0.49
C ALA A 49 17.66 17.90 0.68
N SER A 50 18.26 17.80 1.87
CA SER A 50 19.14 16.68 2.19
C SER A 50 18.40 15.35 2.23
N VAL A 51 19.14 14.24 2.06
CA VAL A 51 18.62 12.86 2.22
C VAL A 51 17.91 12.70 3.57
N VAL A 52 18.48 13.29 4.64
CA VAL A 52 17.90 13.26 5.99
C VAL A 52 16.53 13.94 6.01
N ALA A 53 16.43 15.16 5.48
CA ALA A 53 15.18 15.91 5.47
C ALA A 53 14.07 15.19 4.66
N THR A 54 14.41 14.66 3.48
CA THR A 54 13.49 13.92 2.64
C THR A 54 13.05 12.61 3.31
N SER A 55 13.97 11.85 3.90
CA SER A 55 13.64 10.62 4.61
C SER A 55 12.78 10.87 5.85
N LEU A 56 13.04 11.93 6.60
CA LEU A 56 12.20 12.35 7.73
C LEU A 56 10.80 12.77 7.28
N ALA A 57 10.68 13.48 6.15
CA ALA A 57 9.38 13.82 5.58
C ALA A 57 8.56 12.55 5.29
N VAL A 58 9.16 11.57 4.62
CA VAL A 58 8.52 10.29 4.30
C VAL A 58 8.20 9.49 5.57
N LEU A 59 9.12 9.44 6.53
CA LEU A 59 8.91 8.79 7.82
C LEU A 59 7.72 9.38 8.57
N PHE A 60 7.71 10.69 8.77
CA PHE A 60 6.62 11.37 9.48
C PHE A 60 5.31 11.25 8.71
N MET A 61 5.32 11.39 7.40
CA MET A 61 4.12 11.19 6.58
C MET A 61 3.52 9.81 6.82
N ASN A 62 4.33 8.74 6.79
CA ASN A 62 3.86 7.36 7.03
C ASN A 62 3.40 7.14 8.48
N VAL A 63 4.10 7.68 9.47
CA VAL A 63 3.67 7.65 10.88
C VAL A 63 2.31 8.33 11.04
N PHE A 64 2.11 9.47 10.39
CA PHE A 64 0.84 10.19 10.45
C PHE A 64 -0.28 9.53 9.64
N VAL A 65 0.03 8.74 8.59
CA VAL A 65 -0.95 7.83 7.98
C VAL A 65 -1.47 6.81 9.00
N ILE A 66 -0.59 6.24 9.80
CA ILE A 66 -0.98 5.29 10.86
C ILE A 66 -1.85 5.98 11.91
N LEU A 67 -1.40 7.11 12.45
CA LEU A 67 -2.16 7.89 13.44
C LEU A 67 -3.52 8.34 12.88
N GLY A 68 -3.53 8.80 11.63
CA GLY A 68 -4.74 9.18 10.92
C GLY A 68 -5.71 8.01 10.77
N SER A 69 -5.23 6.79 10.51
CA SER A 69 -6.10 5.62 10.35
C SER A 69 -6.82 5.24 11.65
N PHE A 70 -6.15 5.34 12.79
CA PHE A 70 -6.80 5.18 14.10
C PHE A 70 -7.84 6.28 14.38
N ALA A 71 -7.46 7.53 14.14
CA ALA A 71 -8.37 8.67 14.32
C ALA A 71 -9.59 8.60 13.38
N GLY A 72 -9.37 8.17 12.13
CA GLY A 72 -10.41 7.99 11.12
C GLY A 72 -11.38 6.87 11.49
N GLY A 73 -10.88 5.75 11.99
CA GLY A 73 -11.70 4.66 12.50
C GLY A 73 -12.59 5.12 13.66
N ALA A 74 -12.00 5.74 14.69
CA ALA A 74 -12.75 6.27 15.83
C ALA A 74 -13.77 7.35 15.43
N ALA A 75 -13.41 8.24 14.50
CA ALA A 75 -14.32 9.25 13.99
C ALA A 75 -15.48 8.63 13.18
N PHE A 76 -15.18 7.60 12.39
CA PHE A 76 -16.19 6.87 11.63
C PHE A 76 -17.16 6.13 12.55
N ASP A 77 -16.66 5.49 13.61
CA ASP A 77 -17.51 4.83 14.62
C ASP A 77 -18.40 5.83 15.36
N ALA A 78 -17.86 7.03 15.68
CA ALA A 78 -18.63 8.08 16.37
C ALA A 78 -19.64 8.81 15.47
N TRP A 79 -19.27 9.08 14.21
CA TRP A 79 -20.08 9.91 13.30
C TRP A 79 -20.93 9.08 12.34
N GLY A 80 -20.57 7.82 12.14
CA GLY A 80 -21.18 6.93 11.16
C GLY A 80 -20.87 7.31 9.70
N PRO A 81 -21.47 6.61 8.74
CA PRO A 81 -21.25 6.81 7.30
C PRO A 81 -21.94 8.09 6.78
N ARG A 82 -21.64 9.22 7.38
CA ARG A 82 -22.29 10.50 7.04
C ARG A 82 -21.56 11.20 5.90
N ARG A 83 -22.33 11.87 5.03
CA ARG A 83 -21.79 12.72 3.97
C ARG A 83 -20.78 13.75 4.51
N ARG A 84 -21.02 14.29 5.71
CA ARG A 84 -20.11 15.25 6.36
C ARG A 84 -18.72 14.65 6.58
N PHE A 85 -18.64 13.38 6.96
CA PHE A 85 -17.37 12.66 7.11
C PHE A 85 -16.58 12.61 5.78
N LEU A 86 -17.26 12.25 4.67
CA LEU A 86 -16.64 12.20 3.36
C LEU A 86 -16.17 13.58 2.87
N LEU A 87 -17.01 14.61 3.05
CA LEU A 87 -16.71 15.97 2.61
C LEU A 87 -15.59 16.61 3.44
N SER A 88 -15.49 16.31 4.75
CA SER A 88 -14.41 16.80 5.59
C SER A 88 -13.04 16.24 5.15
N ILE A 89 -12.98 14.98 4.77
CA ILE A 89 -11.75 14.35 4.24
C ILE A 89 -11.32 15.05 2.95
N VAL A 90 -12.25 15.23 2.02
CA VAL A 90 -11.95 15.86 0.72
C VAL A 90 -11.50 17.31 0.92
N GLY A 91 -12.18 18.06 1.82
CA GLY A 91 -11.80 19.42 2.16
C GLY A 91 -10.41 19.53 2.78
N ALA A 92 -10.07 18.62 3.71
CA ALA A 92 -8.77 18.58 4.35
C ALA A 92 -7.65 18.19 3.36
N LEU A 93 -7.91 17.25 2.43
CA LEU A 93 -6.96 16.90 1.37
C LEU A 93 -6.72 18.07 0.42
N ALA A 94 -7.79 18.80 0.03
CA ALA A 94 -7.66 20.00 -0.80
C ALA A 94 -6.84 21.09 -0.11
N THR A 95 -7.05 21.29 1.20
CA THR A 95 -6.27 22.25 1.99
C THR A 95 -4.80 21.84 2.08
N GLY A 96 -4.51 20.58 2.37
CA GLY A 96 -3.14 20.07 2.40
C GLY A 96 -2.43 20.21 1.04
N ALA A 97 -3.12 19.88 -0.05
CA ALA A 97 -2.60 20.05 -1.40
C ALA A 97 -2.36 21.53 -1.75
N ALA A 98 -3.23 22.44 -1.32
CA ALA A 98 -3.04 23.88 -1.52
C ALA A 98 -1.83 24.43 -0.75
N ILE A 99 -1.64 24.00 0.51
CA ILE A 99 -0.45 24.35 1.31
C ILE A 99 0.82 23.91 0.57
N LEU A 100 0.83 22.70 0.02
CA LEU A 100 1.99 22.15 -0.70
C LEU A 100 2.21 22.83 -2.07
N ALA A 101 1.13 23.21 -2.77
CA ALA A 101 1.23 23.86 -4.07
C ALA A 101 1.80 25.29 -3.99
N PHE A 102 1.42 26.03 -2.96
CA PHE A 102 1.75 27.46 -2.81
C PHE A 102 2.83 27.75 -1.76
N GLY A 103 3.16 26.76 -0.91
CA GLY A 103 4.20 26.89 0.08
C GLY A 103 5.60 26.82 -0.56
N SER A 104 6.45 27.81 -0.27
CA SER A 104 7.81 27.89 -0.84
C SER A 104 8.91 27.42 0.11
N ALA A 105 8.67 27.39 1.40
CA ALA A 105 9.68 26.98 2.38
C ALA A 105 9.62 25.45 2.62
N THR A 106 10.78 24.81 2.70
CA THR A 106 10.92 23.37 2.98
C THR A 106 10.13 22.93 4.22
N GLY A 107 10.09 23.76 5.27
CA GLY A 107 9.28 23.49 6.47
C GLY A 107 7.77 23.43 6.20
N ILE A 108 7.27 24.22 5.24
CA ILE A 108 5.85 24.18 4.82
C ILE A 108 5.58 22.89 4.05
N VAL A 109 6.51 22.46 3.19
CA VAL A 109 6.41 21.18 2.47
C VAL A 109 6.38 20.01 3.44
N LEU A 110 7.24 20.02 4.46
CA LEU A 110 7.26 19.01 5.52
C LEU A 110 5.93 18.97 6.29
N LEU A 111 5.41 20.12 6.71
CA LEU A 111 4.13 20.21 7.41
C LEU A 111 2.97 19.74 6.54
N GLY A 112 2.95 20.17 5.28
CA GLY A 112 1.95 19.75 4.31
C GLY A 112 1.97 18.23 4.04
N ALA A 113 3.16 17.63 3.96
CA ALA A 113 3.33 16.19 3.81
C ALA A 113 2.75 15.40 5.01
N VAL A 114 3.05 15.86 6.24
CA VAL A 114 2.52 15.28 7.48
C VAL A 114 0.99 15.36 7.51
N LEU A 115 0.43 16.53 7.19
CA LEU A 115 -1.02 16.74 7.13
C LEU A 115 -1.66 15.83 6.07
N LEU A 116 -1.04 15.73 4.88
CA LEU A 116 -1.51 14.88 3.80
C LEU A 116 -1.52 13.40 4.22
N GLY A 117 -0.45 12.96 4.89
CA GLY A 117 -0.37 11.61 5.46
C GLY A 117 -1.48 11.34 6.47
N PHE A 118 -1.68 12.24 7.44
CA PHE A 118 -2.73 12.11 8.44
C PHE A 118 -4.13 12.01 7.81
N VAL A 119 -4.45 12.91 6.88
CA VAL A 119 -5.77 12.91 6.24
C VAL A 119 -5.98 11.68 5.36
N MET A 120 -4.92 11.19 4.71
CA MET A 120 -5.01 9.94 3.94
C MET A 120 -5.28 8.73 4.83
N GLY A 121 -4.62 8.65 5.99
CA GLY A 121 -4.92 7.64 7.00
C GLY A 121 -6.36 7.78 7.52
N PHE A 122 -6.78 9.00 7.84
CA PHE A 122 -8.14 9.30 8.30
C PHE A 122 -9.22 8.90 7.26
N ALA A 123 -8.88 8.87 5.98
CA ALA A 123 -9.75 8.44 4.89
C ALA A 123 -9.86 6.90 4.73
N GLN A 124 -9.10 6.10 5.47
CA GLN A 124 -9.13 4.63 5.34
C GLN A 124 -10.52 4.01 5.50
N PRO A 125 -11.41 4.44 6.42
CA PRO A 125 -12.75 3.88 6.54
C PRO A 125 -13.59 3.94 5.27
N ILE A 126 -13.29 4.85 4.34
CA ILE A 126 -13.95 4.89 3.01
C ILE A 126 -13.75 3.57 2.25
N ALA A 127 -12.59 2.96 2.38
CA ALA A 127 -12.28 1.73 1.68
C ALA A 127 -12.58 0.46 2.50
N THR A 128 -12.54 0.54 3.83
CA THR A 128 -12.60 -0.64 4.70
C THR A 128 -13.96 -0.83 5.35
N SER A 129 -14.58 0.23 5.84
CA SER A 129 -15.80 0.15 6.64
C SER A 129 -17.04 0.64 5.91
N TYR A 130 -16.91 1.70 5.12
CA TYR A 130 -18.04 2.33 4.43
C TYR A 130 -18.80 1.40 3.47
N PRO A 131 -18.14 0.47 2.71
CA PRO A 131 -18.84 -0.45 1.81
C PRO A 131 -19.94 -1.26 2.50
N ALA A 132 -19.71 -1.71 3.74
CA ALA A 132 -20.68 -2.49 4.51
C ALA A 132 -21.97 -1.73 4.87
N TYR A 133 -21.96 -0.38 4.77
CA TYR A 133 -23.15 0.45 5.01
C TYR A 133 -23.93 0.79 3.74
N LEU A 134 -23.45 0.33 2.57
CA LEU A 134 -24.11 0.60 1.29
C LEU A 134 -25.04 -0.51 0.84
N THR A 135 -24.80 -1.73 1.30
CA THR A 135 -25.55 -2.91 0.88
C THR A 135 -25.56 -3.99 1.94
N ASP A 136 -26.68 -4.68 2.07
CA ASP A 136 -26.80 -5.91 2.86
C ASP A 136 -26.60 -7.17 2.00
N ASP A 137 -26.47 -7.02 0.66
CA ASP A 137 -26.20 -8.13 -0.24
C ASP A 137 -24.70 -8.49 -0.22
N PRO A 138 -24.34 -9.73 0.24
CA PRO A 138 -22.94 -10.16 0.28
C PRO A 138 -22.26 -10.18 -1.10
N LEU A 139 -23.01 -10.38 -2.19
CA LEU A 139 -22.45 -10.39 -3.54
C LEU A 139 -22.11 -8.98 -3.99
N GLU A 140 -23.00 -8.01 -3.78
CA GLU A 140 -22.70 -6.60 -4.07
C GLU A 140 -21.55 -6.08 -3.20
N LEU A 141 -21.51 -6.42 -1.91
CA LEU A 141 -20.42 -6.06 -1.00
C LEU A 141 -19.08 -6.59 -1.50
N LYS A 142 -19.04 -7.86 -1.94
CA LYS A 142 -17.86 -8.46 -2.56
C LYS A 142 -17.43 -7.69 -3.81
N ASP A 143 -18.38 -7.33 -4.69
CA ASP A 143 -18.10 -6.61 -5.92
C ASP A 143 -17.59 -5.18 -5.64
N ILE A 144 -18.14 -4.48 -4.63
CA ILE A 144 -17.65 -3.16 -4.18
C ILE A 144 -16.20 -3.28 -3.69
N ASN A 145 -15.91 -4.23 -2.80
CA ASN A 145 -14.57 -4.42 -2.24
C ASN A 145 -13.55 -4.78 -3.34
N SER A 146 -13.96 -5.63 -4.29
CA SER A 146 -13.13 -6.01 -5.44
C SER A 146 -12.83 -4.81 -6.34
N ALA A 147 -13.83 -3.96 -6.59
CA ALA A 147 -13.65 -2.74 -7.37
C ALA A 147 -12.72 -1.74 -6.66
N ILE A 148 -12.88 -1.54 -5.34
CA ILE A 148 -11.99 -0.68 -4.54
C ILE A 148 -10.55 -1.19 -4.62
N ALA A 149 -10.33 -2.50 -4.45
CA ALA A 149 -9.00 -3.09 -4.53
C ALA A 149 -8.38 -2.92 -5.92
N MET A 150 -9.15 -3.20 -6.98
CA MET A 150 -8.71 -3.05 -8.36
C MET A 150 -8.31 -1.61 -8.66
N PHE A 151 -9.16 -0.64 -8.36
CA PHE A 151 -8.90 0.77 -8.63
C PHE A 151 -7.79 1.34 -7.73
N SER A 152 -7.60 0.83 -6.52
CA SER A 152 -6.44 1.18 -5.69
C SER A 152 -5.13 0.73 -6.34
N ASN A 153 -5.06 -0.49 -6.89
CA ASN A 153 -3.89 -0.96 -7.62
C ASN A 153 -3.64 -0.14 -8.91
N VAL A 154 -4.69 0.21 -9.63
CA VAL A 154 -4.59 1.11 -10.80
C VAL A 154 -4.04 2.49 -10.39
N SER A 155 -4.45 3.02 -9.24
CA SER A 155 -3.96 4.31 -8.72
C SER A 155 -2.46 4.33 -8.46
N ILE A 156 -1.89 3.21 -7.98
CA ILE A 156 -0.44 3.07 -7.73
C ILE A 156 0.37 3.22 -9.03
N ILE A 157 -0.21 2.83 -10.17
CA ILE A 157 0.43 2.96 -11.49
C ILE A 157 0.13 4.34 -12.09
N VAL A 158 -1.15 4.69 -12.15
CA VAL A 158 -1.64 5.91 -12.81
C VAL A 158 -1.17 7.17 -12.07
N GLY A 159 -1.12 7.14 -10.74
CA GLY A 159 -0.72 8.29 -9.94
C GLY A 159 0.69 8.79 -10.31
N PRO A 160 1.75 7.99 -10.11
CA PRO A 160 3.12 8.40 -10.49
C PRO A 160 3.26 8.71 -11.98
N THR A 161 2.56 7.97 -12.88
CA THR A 161 2.57 8.26 -14.33
C THR A 161 2.11 9.67 -14.62
N LEU A 162 0.92 10.04 -14.13
CA LEU A 162 0.36 11.38 -14.31
C LEU A 162 1.22 12.45 -13.64
N GLY A 163 1.77 12.14 -12.46
CA GLY A 163 2.70 13.01 -11.76
C GLY A 163 3.96 13.29 -12.57
N GLY A 164 4.54 12.25 -13.19
CA GLY A 164 5.71 12.38 -14.07
C GLY A 164 5.43 13.27 -15.28
N PHE A 165 4.28 13.08 -15.95
CA PHE A 165 3.87 13.95 -17.06
C PHE A 165 3.69 15.41 -16.63
N VAL A 166 3.04 15.67 -15.50
CA VAL A 166 2.85 17.03 -14.98
C VAL A 166 4.19 17.65 -14.57
N ALA A 167 5.06 16.87 -13.92
CA ALA A 167 6.38 17.32 -13.52
C ALA A 167 7.25 17.68 -14.73
N ALA A 168 7.20 16.88 -15.81
CA ALA A 168 7.89 17.14 -17.07
C ALA A 168 7.36 18.40 -17.78
N ALA A 169 6.03 18.60 -17.78
CA ALA A 169 5.40 19.72 -18.46
C ALA A 169 5.51 21.05 -17.71
N ALA A 170 5.63 21.03 -16.38
CA ALA A 170 5.63 22.21 -15.57
C ALA A 170 6.65 22.16 -14.39
N SER A 171 6.35 21.40 -13.34
CA SER A 171 7.23 21.22 -12.18
C SER A 171 6.69 20.14 -11.25
N SER A 172 7.54 19.64 -10.32
CA SER A 172 7.09 18.74 -9.24
C SER A 172 6.01 19.38 -8.35
N ARG A 173 6.04 20.71 -8.14
CA ARG A 173 5.01 21.42 -7.37
C ARG A 173 3.66 21.49 -8.09
N ALA A 174 3.63 21.52 -9.42
CA ALA A 174 2.38 21.49 -10.19
C ALA A 174 1.57 20.21 -9.97
N VAL A 175 2.21 19.16 -9.51
CA VAL A 175 1.58 17.88 -9.13
C VAL A 175 0.55 18.06 -8.00
N PHE A 176 0.78 19.00 -7.07
CA PHE A 176 -0.19 19.30 -6.02
C PHE A 176 -1.45 19.98 -6.56
N VAL A 177 -1.32 20.76 -7.65
CA VAL A 177 -2.49 21.30 -8.35
C VAL A 177 -3.30 20.18 -8.99
N LEU A 178 -2.64 19.17 -9.56
CA LEU A 178 -3.32 17.98 -10.06
C LEU A 178 -4.06 17.24 -8.93
N MET A 179 -3.47 17.12 -7.75
CA MET A 179 -4.16 16.57 -6.59
C MET A 179 -5.39 17.40 -6.19
N MET A 180 -5.31 18.73 -6.24
CA MET A 180 -6.47 19.60 -6.00
C MET A 180 -7.60 19.31 -7.01
N ILE A 181 -7.27 19.10 -8.28
CA ILE A 181 -8.24 18.71 -9.33
C ILE A 181 -8.89 17.37 -8.99
N PHE A 182 -8.09 16.34 -8.68
CA PHE A 182 -8.63 15.05 -8.26
C PHE A 182 -9.51 15.14 -7.02
N THR A 183 -9.13 15.98 -6.06
CA THR A 183 -9.88 16.20 -4.85
C THR A 183 -11.21 16.92 -5.15
N ALA A 184 -11.21 17.90 -6.05
CA ALA A 184 -12.42 18.58 -6.50
C ALA A 184 -13.38 17.61 -7.23
N LEU A 185 -12.85 16.75 -8.11
CA LEU A 185 -13.62 15.70 -8.77
C LEU A 185 -14.19 14.69 -7.77
N ALA A 186 -13.41 14.32 -6.74
CA ALA A 186 -13.89 13.46 -5.66
C ALA A 186 -15.00 14.12 -4.85
N LEU A 187 -14.97 15.45 -4.67
CA LEU A 187 -16.01 16.24 -4.03
C LEU A 187 -17.31 16.20 -4.85
N ILE A 188 -17.19 16.33 -6.17
CA ILE A 188 -18.34 16.23 -7.07
C ILE A 188 -18.95 14.81 -7.03
N ALA A 189 -18.10 13.77 -7.08
CA ALA A 189 -18.55 12.38 -6.96
C ALA A 189 -19.27 12.12 -5.63
N GLY A 190 -18.73 12.66 -4.52
CA GLY A 190 -19.31 12.56 -3.17
C GLY A 190 -20.51 13.46 -2.93
N TRP A 191 -20.71 14.52 -3.73
CA TRP A 191 -21.82 15.47 -3.52
C TRP A 191 -23.19 14.83 -3.66
N GLY A 192 -23.34 13.88 -4.55
CA GLY A 192 -24.58 13.13 -4.75
C GLY A 192 -24.79 11.95 -3.80
N PHE A 193 -23.97 11.80 -2.77
CA PHE A 193 -24.14 10.76 -1.76
C PHE A 193 -25.40 11.04 -0.95
N ARG A 194 -26.40 10.16 -1.07
CA ARG A 194 -27.63 10.20 -0.26
C ARG A 194 -27.55 9.08 0.77
N GLN A 195 -27.69 9.42 2.03
CA GLN A 195 -27.92 8.42 3.06
C GLN A 195 -29.31 7.80 2.84
N SER A 196 -29.36 6.47 2.74
CA SER A 196 -30.63 5.77 2.87
C SER A 196 -31.01 5.78 4.35
N ALA A 197 -32.01 6.57 4.69
CA ALA A 197 -32.45 6.77 6.08
C ALA A 197 -32.90 5.47 6.78
N GLY A 198 -33.19 4.41 6.00
CA GLY A 198 -33.60 3.09 6.54
C GLY A 198 -32.43 2.22 7.02
N GLN A 199 -31.22 2.39 6.47
CA GLN A 199 -30.06 1.56 6.82
C GLN A 199 -29.28 2.09 8.05
N ALA A 200 -29.34 3.39 8.32
CA ALA A 200 -28.74 3.95 9.52
C ALA A 200 -29.44 3.47 10.81
N ALA A 201 -30.76 3.25 10.76
CA ALA A 201 -31.55 2.83 11.92
C ALA A 201 -31.41 1.33 12.24
N THR A 202 -31.07 0.48 11.24
CA THR A 202 -30.88 -0.98 11.43
C THR A 202 -29.49 -1.34 11.94
N HIS A 203 -28.51 -0.43 11.82
CA HIS A 203 -27.14 -0.67 12.25
C HIS A 203 -26.79 -0.09 13.64
N GLU A 204 -27.67 0.69 14.27
CA GLU A 204 -27.48 1.13 15.68
C GLU A 204 -27.45 -0.02 16.69
N GLY A 205 -27.70 -1.27 16.27
CA GLY A 205 -27.67 -2.47 17.10
C GLY A 205 -26.81 -3.62 16.59
N LYS A 206 -26.08 -3.47 15.47
CA LYS A 206 -25.19 -4.54 15.02
C LYS A 206 -23.76 -4.31 15.54
N PRO A 207 -23.17 -5.26 16.26
CA PRO A 207 -21.76 -5.21 16.62
C PRO A 207 -20.88 -5.19 15.36
N ALA A 208 -19.74 -4.49 15.45
CA ALA A 208 -18.74 -4.43 14.40
C ALA A 208 -18.42 -5.84 13.86
N ILE A 209 -18.18 -5.94 12.52
CA ILE A 209 -17.89 -7.19 11.80
C ILE A 209 -16.59 -7.87 12.32
N GLY A 210 -16.55 -8.17 13.59
CA GLY A 210 -15.55 -8.99 14.28
C GLY A 210 -16.18 -10.16 15.04
N ASP A 211 -17.52 -10.17 15.17
CA ASP A 211 -18.25 -11.10 16.03
C ASP A 211 -19.27 -11.96 15.28
N ILE A 212 -18.96 -12.48 14.11
CA ILE A 212 -19.73 -13.57 13.53
C ILE A 212 -19.05 -14.88 13.91
N THR A 213 -19.18 -15.28 15.14
CA THR A 213 -19.28 -16.66 15.65
C THR A 213 -19.18 -16.66 17.17
N SER A 214 -20.30 -16.49 17.87
CA SER A 214 -20.54 -17.21 19.12
C SER A 214 -21.94 -16.92 19.64
N ASP A 215 -22.88 -17.76 19.22
CA ASP A 215 -23.98 -18.13 20.13
C ASP A 215 -23.37 -19.00 21.23
N LYS A 216 -23.30 -18.48 22.39
CA LYS A 216 -23.23 -19.00 23.77
C LYS A 216 -22.14 -18.35 24.61
N ALA A 217 -22.55 -17.45 25.43
CA ALA A 217 -22.27 -17.35 26.83
C ALA A 217 -22.27 -15.88 27.31
N SER A 218 -23.28 -15.58 28.09
CA SER A 218 -23.40 -14.43 28.98
C SER A 218 -22.19 -14.34 29.90
N GLN A 219 -21.30 -13.38 29.63
CA GLN A 219 -20.47 -12.69 30.64
C GLN A 219 -19.73 -11.59 29.92
N SER A 220 -20.01 -10.34 30.24
CA SER A 220 -19.36 -9.16 29.69
C SER A 220 -17.90 -9.07 30.13
N PRO A 221 -16.91 -9.19 29.24
CA PRO A 221 -15.53 -8.85 29.58
C PRO A 221 -15.30 -7.38 29.31
N ASP A 222 -14.51 -6.75 30.17
CA ASP A 222 -14.03 -5.37 30.10
C ASP A 222 -13.40 -5.05 28.71
N PRO A 223 -13.84 -4.00 27.98
CA PRO A 223 -13.42 -3.72 26.60
C PRO A 223 -11.90 -3.54 26.42
N ASN A 224 -11.18 -3.13 27.47
CA ASN A 224 -9.74 -2.91 27.42
C ASN A 224 -8.90 -4.19 27.56
N THR A 225 -9.46 -5.26 28.12
CA THR A 225 -8.75 -6.53 28.30
C THR A 225 -8.90 -7.43 27.07
N SER A 226 -10.03 -7.36 26.37
CA SER A 226 -10.32 -8.22 25.22
C SER A 226 -9.46 -7.92 24.00
N SER A 227 -9.15 -6.65 23.70
CA SER A 227 -8.33 -6.29 22.54
C SER A 227 -6.85 -6.66 22.71
N ARG A 228 -6.29 -6.53 23.91
CA ARG A 228 -4.90 -6.94 24.20
C ARG A 228 -4.71 -8.45 24.16
N VAL A 229 -5.63 -9.20 24.72
CA VAL A 229 -5.62 -10.67 24.68
C VAL A 229 -5.76 -11.17 23.24
N THR A 230 -6.59 -10.52 22.42
CA THR A 230 -6.83 -10.89 21.03
C THR A 230 -5.59 -10.68 20.15
N PHE A 231 -4.86 -9.56 20.29
CA PHE A 231 -3.67 -9.29 19.48
C PHE A 231 -2.49 -10.21 19.86
N ALA A 232 -2.24 -10.41 21.15
CA ALA A 232 -1.23 -11.35 21.62
C ALA A 232 -1.50 -12.79 21.15
N THR A 233 -2.78 -13.21 21.15
CA THR A 233 -3.18 -14.53 20.65
C THR A 233 -2.94 -14.63 19.14
N SER A 234 -3.16 -13.56 18.39
CA SER A 234 -2.92 -13.52 16.95
C SER A 234 -1.43 -13.67 16.62
N ILE A 235 -0.55 -12.95 17.33
CA ILE A 235 0.89 -13.11 17.22
C ILE A 235 1.28 -14.57 17.54
N LYS A 236 0.77 -15.12 18.65
CA LYS A 236 1.05 -16.52 19.02
C LYS A 236 0.64 -17.48 17.89
N THR A 237 -0.51 -17.29 17.27
CA THR A 237 -0.96 -18.14 16.16
C THR A 237 0.02 -18.12 14.98
N VAL A 238 0.47 -16.93 14.56
CA VAL A 238 1.43 -16.80 13.45
C VAL A 238 2.75 -17.48 13.79
N PHE A 239 3.31 -17.22 14.97
CA PHE A 239 4.64 -17.73 15.34
C PHE A 239 4.64 -19.16 15.88
N THR A 240 3.49 -19.73 16.21
CA THR A 240 3.38 -21.17 16.55
C THR A 240 3.33 -22.03 15.28
N ASN A 241 2.78 -21.51 14.17
CA ASN A 241 2.80 -22.20 12.88
C ASN A 241 4.09 -21.86 12.14
N SER A 242 4.97 -22.85 11.98
CA SER A 242 6.30 -22.65 11.36
C SER A 242 6.23 -22.08 9.94
N VAL A 243 5.20 -22.42 9.16
CA VAL A 243 5.03 -21.92 7.79
C VAL A 243 4.61 -20.45 7.81
N LEU A 244 3.64 -20.08 8.67
CA LEU A 244 3.18 -18.68 8.80
C LEU A 244 4.29 -17.80 9.38
N ALA A 245 5.04 -18.28 10.38
CA ALA A 245 6.17 -17.56 10.94
C ALA A 245 7.26 -17.30 9.90
N LEU A 246 7.57 -18.31 9.09
CA LEU A 246 8.56 -18.19 8.03
C LEU A 246 8.08 -17.23 6.92
N LEU A 247 6.81 -17.31 6.51
CA LEU A 247 6.20 -16.35 5.58
C LEU A 247 6.29 -14.93 6.12
N PHE A 248 5.92 -14.72 7.40
CA PHE A 248 6.05 -13.42 8.05
C PHE A 248 7.47 -12.90 8.00
N CYS A 249 8.45 -13.70 8.45
CA CYS A 249 9.86 -13.29 8.50
C CYS A 249 10.42 -12.93 7.12
N ILE A 250 10.10 -13.72 6.09
CA ILE A 250 10.63 -13.49 4.74
C ILE A 250 10.03 -12.25 4.12
N ILE A 251 8.72 -12.10 4.19
CA ILE A 251 8.04 -10.91 3.65
C ILE A 251 8.43 -9.67 4.44
N PHE A 252 8.50 -9.77 5.78
CA PHE A 252 8.98 -8.69 6.63
C PHE A 252 10.39 -8.24 6.22
N LEU A 253 11.32 -9.17 6.08
CA LEU A 253 12.70 -8.84 5.75
C LEU A 253 12.86 -8.30 4.32
N SER A 254 12.06 -8.81 3.36
CA SER A 254 12.01 -8.28 2.01
C SER A 254 11.47 -6.84 1.98
N ASN A 255 10.37 -6.57 2.69
CA ASN A 255 9.82 -5.23 2.78
C ASN A 255 10.71 -4.28 3.60
N PHE A 256 11.40 -4.78 4.63
CA PHE A 256 12.36 -4.01 5.40
C PHE A 256 13.54 -3.55 4.52
N GLY A 257 14.09 -4.44 3.69
CA GLY A 257 15.12 -4.05 2.71
C GLY A 257 14.61 -3.01 1.72
N TYR A 258 13.33 -3.14 1.31
CA TYR A 258 12.72 -2.24 0.33
C TYR A 258 12.26 -0.89 0.91
N GLY A 259 11.97 -0.82 2.21
CA GLY A 259 11.45 0.40 2.85
C GLY A 259 12.39 1.61 2.81
N ALA A 260 13.69 1.40 2.59
CA ALA A 260 14.66 2.48 2.40
C ALA A 260 14.62 3.09 0.98
N PHE A 261 13.99 2.41 0.01
CA PHE A 261 14.01 2.83 -1.39
C PHE A 261 13.26 4.16 -1.61
N ASP A 262 12.04 4.31 -1.10
CA ASP A 262 11.20 5.47 -1.39
C ASP A 262 11.93 6.83 -1.37
N PRO A 263 12.59 7.25 -0.28
CA PRO A 263 13.29 8.52 -0.28
C PRO A 263 14.62 8.46 -1.04
N LEU A 264 15.35 7.34 -0.99
CA LEU A 264 16.67 7.23 -1.59
C LEU A 264 16.63 7.12 -3.12
N GLU A 265 15.56 6.55 -3.70
CA GLU A 265 15.38 6.45 -5.14
C GLU A 265 15.44 7.82 -5.83
N SER A 266 14.86 8.85 -5.24
CA SER A 266 14.87 10.19 -5.83
C SER A 266 16.28 10.76 -5.94
N PHE A 267 17.13 10.51 -4.95
CA PHE A 267 18.54 10.89 -4.98
C PHE A 267 19.34 10.01 -5.96
N PHE A 268 19.03 8.72 -6.06
CA PHE A 268 19.62 7.85 -7.05
C PHE A 268 19.32 8.33 -8.48
N TYR A 269 18.09 8.76 -8.76
CA TYR A 269 17.72 9.32 -10.06
C TYR A 269 18.47 10.62 -10.35
N ARG A 270 18.54 11.52 -9.37
CA ARG A 270 19.20 12.81 -9.54
C ARG A 270 20.71 12.69 -9.65
N ASP A 271 21.35 11.97 -8.71
CA ASP A 271 22.79 12.02 -8.47
C ASP A 271 23.56 10.90 -9.21
N VAL A 272 22.90 9.78 -9.56
CA VAL A 272 23.54 8.64 -10.22
C VAL A 272 23.08 8.48 -11.66
N LEU A 273 21.77 8.51 -11.90
CA LEU A 273 21.23 8.42 -13.27
C LEU A 273 21.25 9.77 -14.00
N HIS A 274 21.39 10.87 -13.27
CA HIS A 274 21.39 12.25 -13.79
C HIS A 274 20.16 12.57 -14.66
N VAL A 275 18.99 12.17 -14.19
CA VAL A 275 17.71 12.36 -14.89
C VAL A 275 16.81 13.31 -14.11
N GLY A 276 15.85 13.93 -14.80
CA GLY A 276 14.88 14.83 -14.18
C GLY A 276 13.83 14.13 -13.34
N VAL A 277 13.06 14.93 -12.60
CA VAL A 277 12.03 14.44 -11.66
C VAL A 277 10.93 13.61 -12.32
N GLU A 278 10.68 13.83 -13.61
CA GLU A 278 9.70 13.08 -14.42
C GLU A 278 10.03 11.58 -14.50
N TRP A 279 11.32 11.22 -14.42
CA TRP A 279 11.76 9.83 -14.46
C TRP A 279 11.32 9.04 -13.21
N MET A 280 11.04 9.69 -12.09
CA MET A 280 10.40 9.04 -10.95
C MET A 280 9.06 8.43 -11.34
N GLY A 281 8.26 9.18 -12.13
CA GLY A 281 6.98 8.69 -12.63
C GLY A 281 7.13 7.59 -13.68
N TRP A 282 8.06 7.73 -14.60
CA TRP A 282 8.22 6.80 -15.73
C TRP A 282 8.81 5.47 -15.31
N LEU A 283 9.80 5.46 -14.42
CA LEU A 283 10.35 4.22 -13.86
C LEU A 283 9.33 3.51 -12.97
N SER A 284 8.56 4.25 -12.15
CA SER A 284 7.46 3.68 -11.37
C SER A 284 6.37 3.09 -12.28
N SER A 285 6.06 3.76 -13.40
CA SER A 285 5.10 3.27 -14.42
C SER A 285 5.58 1.98 -15.07
N ALA A 286 6.89 1.90 -15.38
CA ALA A 286 7.50 0.70 -15.95
C ALA A 286 7.41 -0.49 -14.97
N SER A 287 7.67 -0.25 -13.68
CA SER A 287 7.47 -1.24 -12.61
C SER A 287 6.00 -1.67 -12.52
N GLY A 288 5.05 -0.71 -12.58
CA GLY A 288 3.63 -0.99 -12.58
C GLY A 288 3.18 -1.84 -13.78
N ALA A 289 3.67 -1.53 -14.98
CA ALA A 289 3.42 -2.35 -16.18
C ALA A 289 3.98 -3.76 -16.02
N GLY A 290 5.20 -3.87 -15.47
CA GLY A 290 5.78 -5.15 -15.08
C GLY A 290 4.90 -5.93 -14.11
N ALA A 291 4.35 -5.27 -13.08
CA ALA A 291 3.49 -5.91 -12.08
C ALA A 291 2.19 -6.47 -12.69
N VAL A 292 1.62 -5.78 -13.67
CA VAL A 292 0.46 -6.31 -14.42
C VAL A 292 0.86 -7.59 -15.19
N LEU A 293 2.01 -7.58 -15.88
CA LEU A 293 2.51 -8.77 -16.57
C LEU A 293 2.76 -9.92 -15.58
N GLY A 294 3.37 -9.63 -14.42
CA GLY A 294 3.61 -10.61 -13.36
C GLY A 294 2.32 -11.20 -12.80
N ALA A 295 1.29 -10.39 -12.58
CA ALA A 295 -0.02 -10.86 -12.14
C ALA A 295 -0.67 -11.78 -13.18
N VAL A 296 -0.56 -11.47 -14.47
CA VAL A 296 -1.03 -12.36 -15.56
C VAL A 296 -0.26 -13.67 -15.56
N LEU A 297 1.06 -13.64 -15.32
CA LEU A 297 1.86 -14.87 -15.19
C LEU A 297 1.43 -15.69 -13.98
N ALA A 298 1.18 -15.04 -12.83
CA ALA A 298 0.71 -15.71 -11.62
C ALA A 298 -0.63 -16.44 -11.85
N LEU A 299 -1.56 -15.86 -12.62
CA LEU A 299 -2.83 -16.51 -12.99
C LEU A 299 -2.65 -17.76 -13.83
N ARG A 300 -1.52 -17.88 -14.54
CA ARG A 300 -1.20 -19.05 -15.39
C ARG A 300 -0.32 -20.08 -14.70
N LEU A 301 0.08 -19.83 -13.45
CA LEU A 301 0.89 -20.79 -12.69
C LEU A 301 0.11 -22.08 -12.48
N PRO A 302 0.70 -23.25 -12.85
CA PRO A 302 0.10 -24.54 -12.53
C PRO A 302 -0.05 -24.72 -11.01
N PRO A 303 -1.11 -25.41 -10.53
CA PRO A 303 -1.36 -25.56 -9.09
C PRO A 303 -0.17 -26.14 -8.30
N HIS A 304 0.64 -27.01 -8.90
CA HIS A 304 1.82 -27.60 -8.24
C HIS A 304 2.95 -26.58 -8.04
N LEU A 305 2.95 -25.42 -8.74
CA LEU A 305 3.90 -24.33 -8.55
C LEU A 305 3.38 -23.28 -7.55
N VAL A 306 2.14 -23.37 -7.08
CA VAL A 306 1.61 -22.51 -6.01
C VAL A 306 2.13 -23.05 -4.68
N ASN A 307 3.40 -22.76 -4.38
CA ASN A 307 4.09 -23.27 -3.21
C ASN A 307 5.16 -22.30 -2.70
N PHE A 308 5.69 -22.58 -1.51
CA PHE A 308 6.67 -21.75 -0.84
C PHE A 308 8.01 -21.62 -1.61
N LYS A 309 8.43 -22.67 -2.34
CA LYS A 309 9.68 -22.61 -3.15
C LYS A 309 9.53 -21.59 -4.28
N THR A 310 8.40 -21.60 -4.97
CA THR A 310 8.11 -20.62 -6.04
C THR A 310 8.04 -19.18 -5.48
N LEU A 311 7.48 -18.99 -4.28
CA LEU A 311 7.48 -17.69 -3.60
C LEU A 311 8.91 -17.21 -3.32
N LEU A 312 9.79 -18.08 -2.84
CA LEU A 312 11.21 -17.75 -2.61
C LEU A 312 11.94 -17.38 -3.91
N VAL A 313 11.69 -18.11 -5.01
CA VAL A 313 12.25 -17.78 -6.32
C VAL A 313 11.74 -16.43 -6.81
N ALA A 314 10.46 -16.15 -6.65
CA ALA A 314 9.88 -14.88 -7.02
C ALA A 314 10.46 -13.71 -6.18
N LEU A 315 10.63 -13.89 -4.86
CA LEU A 315 11.28 -12.90 -3.98
C LEU A 315 12.77 -12.70 -4.32
N MET A 316 13.48 -13.77 -4.66
CA MET A 316 14.86 -13.66 -5.16
C MET A 316 14.90 -12.85 -6.47
N SER A 317 13.92 -13.04 -7.35
CA SER A 317 13.79 -12.25 -8.59
C SER A 317 13.48 -10.78 -8.31
N VAL A 318 12.73 -10.46 -7.24
CA VAL A 318 12.56 -9.07 -6.75
C VAL A 318 13.91 -8.46 -6.42
N GLY A 319 14.75 -9.15 -5.62
CA GLY A 319 16.07 -8.68 -5.26
C GLY A 319 17.00 -8.52 -6.47
N LEU A 320 17.01 -9.50 -7.39
CA LEU A 320 17.81 -9.42 -8.63
C LEU A 320 17.35 -8.27 -9.53
N GLY A 321 16.04 -8.05 -9.67
CA GLY A 321 15.48 -6.91 -10.39
C GLY A 321 15.89 -5.58 -9.76
N SER A 322 15.88 -5.52 -8.42
CA SER A 322 16.37 -4.35 -7.66
C SER A 322 17.86 -4.10 -7.92
N LEU A 323 18.69 -5.14 -7.87
CA LEU A 323 20.14 -5.02 -8.14
C LEU A 323 20.42 -4.57 -9.57
N LEU A 324 19.67 -5.08 -10.55
CA LEU A 324 19.78 -4.64 -11.94
C LEU A 324 19.39 -3.16 -12.08
N TYR A 325 18.36 -2.73 -11.36
CA TYR A 325 17.86 -1.38 -11.35
C TYR A 325 18.84 -0.38 -10.71
N VAL A 326 19.29 -0.62 -9.49
CA VAL A 326 20.13 0.34 -8.75
C VAL A 326 21.64 0.13 -8.93
N GLY A 327 22.05 -1.01 -9.48
CA GLY A 327 23.45 -1.35 -9.71
C GLY A 327 24.09 -0.71 -10.94
N THR A 328 23.38 0.19 -11.63
CA THR A 328 23.81 0.78 -12.90
C THR A 328 23.66 2.29 -12.90
N PRO A 329 24.55 3.04 -13.58
CA PRO A 329 24.35 4.46 -13.88
C PRO A 329 23.55 4.68 -15.17
N TYR A 330 23.15 3.62 -15.90
CA TYR A 330 22.48 3.72 -17.19
C TYR A 330 20.97 3.59 -17.04
N VAL A 331 20.24 4.63 -17.40
CA VAL A 331 18.78 4.70 -17.28
C VAL A 331 18.05 3.60 -18.04
N GLY A 332 18.56 3.18 -19.20
CA GLY A 332 17.97 2.09 -19.98
C GLY A 332 18.04 0.74 -19.26
N VAL A 333 19.15 0.46 -18.56
CA VAL A 333 19.30 -0.76 -17.74
C VAL A 333 18.45 -0.66 -16.49
N ALA A 334 18.39 0.52 -15.86
CA ALA A 334 17.52 0.77 -14.73
C ALA A 334 16.03 0.54 -15.08
N LEU A 335 15.60 0.96 -16.27
CA LEU A 335 14.26 0.72 -16.80
C LEU A 335 13.94 -0.78 -16.93
N VAL A 336 14.86 -1.56 -17.48
CA VAL A 336 14.71 -3.03 -17.56
C VAL A 336 14.64 -3.64 -16.17
N GLY A 337 15.48 -3.16 -15.24
CA GLY A 337 15.47 -3.57 -13.83
C GLY A 337 14.12 -3.29 -13.17
N GLN A 338 13.53 -2.12 -13.38
CA GLN A 338 12.21 -1.75 -12.85
C GLN A 338 11.08 -2.61 -13.43
N ILE A 339 11.12 -2.94 -14.71
CA ILE A 339 10.14 -3.86 -15.31
C ILE A 339 10.29 -5.26 -14.69
N ALA A 340 11.52 -5.78 -14.58
CA ALA A 340 11.79 -7.09 -14.00
C ALA A 340 11.33 -7.16 -12.52
N LEU A 341 11.62 -6.11 -11.75
CA LEU A 341 11.17 -5.92 -10.39
C LEU A 341 9.63 -5.95 -10.29
N GLY A 342 8.96 -5.20 -11.17
CA GLY A 342 7.51 -5.18 -11.24
C GLY A 342 6.93 -6.56 -11.54
N VAL A 343 7.46 -7.27 -12.54
CA VAL A 343 7.02 -8.64 -12.88
C VAL A 343 7.15 -9.56 -11.66
N ALA A 344 8.26 -9.49 -10.94
CA ALA A 344 8.47 -10.31 -9.75
C ALA A 344 7.46 -10.00 -8.64
N TRP A 345 7.19 -8.71 -8.33
CA TRP A 345 6.17 -8.30 -7.37
C TRP A 345 4.76 -8.71 -7.79
N GLY A 346 4.45 -8.64 -9.08
CA GLY A 346 3.19 -9.10 -9.64
C GLY A 346 2.94 -10.59 -9.43
N VAL A 347 4.00 -11.40 -9.31
CA VAL A 347 3.90 -12.83 -8.95
C VAL A 347 3.86 -13.03 -7.43
N VAL A 348 4.70 -12.31 -6.69
CA VAL A 348 4.84 -12.47 -5.22
C VAL A 348 3.53 -12.21 -4.50
N ASN A 349 2.84 -11.11 -4.79
CA ASN A 349 1.65 -10.70 -4.04
C ASN A 349 0.50 -11.72 -4.07
N PRO A 350 0.02 -12.21 -5.23
CA PRO A 350 -1.05 -13.20 -5.25
C PRO A 350 -0.59 -14.55 -4.68
N LEU A 351 0.65 -14.94 -4.92
CA LEU A 351 1.19 -16.19 -4.42
C LEU A 351 1.30 -16.20 -2.89
N HIS A 352 1.84 -15.12 -2.30
CA HIS A 352 1.88 -14.92 -0.85
C HIS A 352 0.47 -14.99 -0.22
N ASN A 353 -0.48 -14.23 -0.76
CA ASN A 353 -1.84 -14.22 -0.26
C ASN A 353 -2.49 -15.61 -0.32
N THR A 354 -2.28 -16.34 -1.42
CA THR A 354 -2.81 -17.70 -1.57
C THR A 354 -2.21 -18.65 -0.55
N ILE A 355 -0.88 -18.60 -0.32
CA ILE A 355 -0.23 -19.47 0.65
C ILE A 355 -0.70 -19.16 2.07
N VAL A 356 -0.85 -17.87 2.44
CA VAL A 356 -1.41 -17.49 3.75
C VAL A 356 -2.83 -18.02 3.91
N GLN A 357 -3.69 -17.84 2.91
CA GLN A 357 -5.09 -18.27 2.96
C GLN A 357 -5.26 -19.79 3.03
N THR A 358 -4.36 -20.55 2.39
CA THR A 358 -4.42 -22.02 2.43
C THR A 358 -3.74 -22.63 3.66
N THR A 359 -2.88 -21.86 4.35
CA THR A 359 -2.14 -22.33 5.54
C THR A 359 -2.82 -21.93 6.85
N ALA A 360 -3.45 -20.75 6.89
CA ALA A 360 -4.11 -20.25 8.08
C ALA A 360 -5.47 -20.93 8.28
N PRO A 361 -5.83 -21.31 9.53
CA PRO A 361 -7.20 -21.77 9.84
C PRO A 361 -8.21 -20.67 9.48
N LEU A 362 -9.34 -21.04 8.86
CA LEU A 362 -10.37 -20.10 8.39
C LEU A 362 -10.87 -19.18 9.50
N GLU A 363 -11.06 -19.72 10.71
CA GLU A 363 -11.53 -18.97 11.88
C GLU A 363 -10.51 -17.92 12.38
N GLN A 364 -9.24 -18.07 12.00
CA GLN A 364 -8.15 -17.19 12.43
C GLN A 364 -7.56 -16.37 11.27
N LEU A 365 -8.07 -16.53 10.06
CA LEU A 365 -7.53 -15.89 8.86
C LEU A 365 -7.47 -14.35 8.99
N GLY A 366 -8.52 -13.74 9.54
CA GLY A 366 -8.53 -12.29 9.78
C GLY A 366 -7.43 -11.84 10.76
N ARG A 367 -7.18 -12.63 11.81
CA ARG A 367 -6.13 -12.37 12.79
C ARG A 367 -4.73 -12.53 12.20
N VAL A 368 -4.52 -13.59 11.42
CA VAL A 368 -3.26 -13.82 10.71
C VAL A 368 -2.98 -12.67 9.75
N ASN A 369 -3.96 -12.27 8.93
CA ASN A 369 -3.81 -11.15 8.01
C ASN A 369 -3.52 -9.82 8.72
N SER A 370 -4.09 -9.58 9.90
CA SER A 370 -3.80 -8.38 10.70
C SER A 370 -2.33 -8.36 11.17
N VAL A 371 -1.79 -9.48 11.63
CA VAL A 371 -0.38 -9.59 12.03
C VAL A 371 0.55 -9.43 10.83
N MET A 372 0.24 -10.08 9.70
CA MET A 372 1.00 -9.93 8.45
C MET A 372 0.99 -8.49 7.95
N GLY A 373 -0.18 -7.83 7.95
CA GLY A 373 -0.33 -6.44 7.53
C GLY A 373 0.43 -5.47 8.43
N PHE A 374 0.35 -5.66 9.76
CA PHE A 374 1.13 -4.86 10.71
C PHE A 374 2.64 -5.02 10.50
N GLY A 375 3.10 -6.27 10.31
CA GLY A 375 4.51 -6.55 10.01
C GLY A 375 4.97 -5.86 8.73
N ASN A 376 4.18 -5.91 7.66
CA ASN A 376 4.48 -5.25 6.39
C ASN A 376 4.56 -3.72 6.55
N MET A 377 3.62 -3.12 7.29
CA MET A 377 3.62 -1.68 7.54
C MET A 377 4.86 -1.25 8.33
N PHE A 378 5.20 -1.97 9.40
CA PHE A 378 6.38 -1.69 10.21
C PHE A 378 7.68 -1.88 9.42
N ALA A 379 7.76 -2.93 8.59
CA ALA A 379 8.91 -3.19 7.72
C ALA A 379 9.12 -2.09 6.68
N GLY A 380 8.04 -1.45 6.19
CA GLY A 380 8.16 -0.32 5.26
C GLY A 380 8.59 0.99 5.93
N VAL A 381 8.24 1.20 7.20
CA VAL A 381 8.47 2.47 7.90
C VAL A 381 9.81 2.48 8.67
N ALA A 382 10.16 1.39 9.33
CA ALA A 382 11.34 1.34 10.20
C ALA A 382 12.67 1.65 9.46
N PRO A 383 12.92 1.19 8.23
CA PRO A 383 14.13 1.51 7.50
C PRO A 383 14.32 3.00 7.21
N LEU A 384 13.23 3.76 7.12
CA LEU A 384 13.29 5.21 6.86
C LEU A 384 14.08 5.98 7.93
N ALA A 385 14.10 5.47 9.17
CA ALA A 385 14.89 6.06 10.23
C ALA A 385 16.40 5.77 10.10
N ILE A 386 16.77 4.68 9.43
CA ILE A 386 18.15 4.20 9.30
C ILE A 386 18.75 4.58 7.95
N ALA A 387 17.94 4.65 6.90
CA ALA A 387 18.35 4.92 5.53
C ALA A 387 19.22 6.18 5.36
N PRO A 388 18.92 7.34 5.99
CA PRO A 388 19.76 8.53 5.86
C PRO A 388 21.17 8.33 6.39
N TRP A 389 21.32 7.64 7.51
CA TRP A 389 22.63 7.34 8.10
C TRP A 389 23.44 6.38 7.21
N LEU A 390 22.81 5.34 6.68
CA LEU A 390 23.44 4.42 5.74
C LEU A 390 23.88 5.16 4.46
N ALA A 391 23.01 6.00 3.91
CA ALA A 391 23.30 6.78 2.71
C ALA A 391 24.43 7.80 2.93
N ALA A 392 24.49 8.42 4.11
CA ALA A 392 25.58 9.33 4.47
C ALA A 392 26.92 8.61 4.63
N THR A 393 26.91 7.36 5.09
CA THR A 393 28.12 6.57 5.35
C THR A 393 28.65 5.85 4.11
N PHE A 394 27.76 5.23 3.36
CA PHE A 394 28.10 4.35 2.23
C PHE A 394 27.78 4.96 0.85
N GLY A 395 27.02 6.05 0.83
CA GLY A 395 26.46 6.60 -0.40
C GLY A 395 25.08 6.04 -0.71
N VAL A 396 24.29 6.80 -1.49
CA VAL A 396 22.90 6.44 -1.85
C VAL A 396 22.85 5.13 -2.63
N GLN A 397 23.62 5.03 -3.72
CA GLN A 397 23.61 3.85 -4.59
C GLN A 397 24.04 2.59 -3.84
N GLN A 398 25.12 2.66 -3.06
CA GLN A 398 25.64 1.51 -2.30
C GLN A 398 24.65 1.04 -1.25
N THR A 399 23.93 1.96 -0.62
CA THR A 399 22.85 1.63 0.35
C THR A 399 21.72 0.87 -0.33
N LEU A 400 21.26 1.33 -1.50
CA LEU A 400 20.23 0.67 -2.30
C LEU A 400 20.70 -0.71 -2.81
N VAL A 401 21.94 -0.82 -3.29
CA VAL A 401 22.55 -2.10 -3.69
C VAL A 401 22.64 -3.06 -2.50
N GLY A 402 23.08 -2.58 -1.34
CA GLY A 402 23.11 -3.37 -0.11
C GLY A 402 21.72 -3.91 0.29
N ALA A 403 20.70 -3.08 0.21
CA ALA A 403 19.32 -3.49 0.44
C ALA A 403 18.85 -4.55 -0.58
N GLY A 404 19.12 -4.35 -1.88
CA GLY A 404 18.85 -5.34 -2.93
C GLY A 404 19.58 -6.67 -2.71
N MET A 405 20.84 -6.63 -2.21
CA MET A 405 21.59 -7.85 -1.86
C MET A 405 20.90 -8.60 -0.71
N VAL A 406 20.43 -7.93 0.32
CA VAL A 406 19.69 -8.56 1.44
C VAL A 406 18.41 -9.23 0.92
N VAL A 407 17.63 -8.52 0.11
CA VAL A 407 16.38 -9.04 -0.48
C VAL A 407 16.66 -10.26 -1.38
N THR A 408 17.81 -10.32 -2.03
CA THR A 408 18.22 -11.48 -2.86
C THR A 408 18.76 -12.63 -2.02
N ALA A 409 19.68 -12.35 -1.09
CA ALA A 409 20.44 -13.34 -0.36
C ALA A 409 19.59 -14.16 0.61
N VAL A 410 18.59 -13.53 1.24
CA VAL A 410 17.74 -14.20 2.23
C VAL A 410 16.90 -15.31 1.59
N PRO A 411 16.11 -15.06 0.53
CA PRO A 411 15.39 -16.15 -0.16
C PRO A 411 16.34 -17.18 -0.76
N ALA A 412 17.50 -16.76 -1.31
CA ALA A 412 18.50 -17.68 -1.85
C ALA A 412 19.06 -18.62 -0.77
N ALA A 413 19.43 -18.10 0.39
CA ALA A 413 19.91 -18.89 1.52
C ALA A 413 18.84 -19.90 1.99
N LEU A 414 17.59 -19.49 2.05
CA LEU A 414 16.48 -20.37 2.42
C LEU A 414 16.23 -21.47 1.37
N LEU A 415 16.40 -21.15 0.08
CA LEU A 415 16.30 -22.17 -0.99
C LEU A 415 17.41 -23.19 -0.90
N LEU A 416 18.62 -22.78 -0.53
CA LEU A 416 19.80 -23.66 -0.45
C LEU A 416 19.80 -24.50 0.84
N PHE A 417 19.56 -23.87 1.97
CA PHE A 417 19.72 -24.49 3.29
C PHE A 417 18.38 -24.97 3.90
N GLY A 418 17.25 -24.42 3.48
CA GLY A 418 15.91 -24.72 4.00
C GLY A 418 15.29 -26.02 3.46
N ARG A 419 15.90 -26.68 2.46
CA ARG A 419 15.33 -27.87 1.79
C ARG A 419 14.84 -28.94 2.77
N ARG A 420 15.57 -29.20 3.84
CA ARG A 420 15.22 -30.21 4.85
C ARG A 420 13.98 -29.87 5.68
N HIS A 421 13.64 -28.59 5.83
CA HIS A 421 12.48 -28.13 6.58
C HIS A 421 11.21 -28.08 5.71
N PHE A 422 11.35 -27.74 4.43
CA PHE A 422 10.23 -27.64 3.50
C PHE A 422 9.64 -29.00 3.10
N ASP A 423 10.50 -30.01 2.95
CA ASP A 423 10.07 -31.38 2.61
C ASP A 423 9.30 -32.05 3.78
N ARG A 424 9.50 -31.60 5.02
CA ARG A 424 8.73 -32.03 6.19
C ARG A 424 7.39 -31.30 6.31
N ALA A 425 7.31 -30.04 5.93
CA ALA A 425 6.08 -29.25 5.97
C ALA A 425 5.10 -29.62 4.83
N ALA A 426 5.63 -30.07 3.68
CA ALA A 426 4.83 -30.53 2.56
C ALA A 426 4.23 -31.94 2.74
N ARG A 427 4.67 -32.68 3.75
CA ARG A 427 4.18 -34.05 4.06
C ARG A 427 3.19 -34.11 5.24
N ARG A 428 2.86 -32.98 5.83
CA ARG A 428 1.84 -32.82 6.86
C ARG A 428 0.63 -32.05 6.30
#